data_07fe9564fc5c7b8c9d1c0a33b323fe09
#
_entry.id   07fe9564fc5c7b8c9d1c0a33b323fe09
#
_cell.length_a   1.000
_cell.length_b   1.000
_cell.length_c   1.000
_cell.angle_alpha   90.00
_cell.angle_beta   90.00
_cell.angle_gamma   90.00
#
_symmetry.space_group_name_H-M   'P 1'
#
loop_
_entity.id
_entity.type
_entity.pdbx_description
1 polymer ?
#
loop_
_entity_poly.entity_id
_entity_poly.type
_entity_poly.pdbx_seq_one_letter_code
_entity_poly.pdbx_strand_id
1 'polypeptide(L)'
;MLRKGLRYVRQFDKNLWILSLGWLVSAVGYAVSLPFIAIYFNDEFGLSMTDIGLFFGVVAVARSVFQTVGGEISDRVERRRLLVYSQYSRAIAFLGMSISIYLHLGLLYIAGFLLLNSILGAIFQPVANAMVSDILPKKQRLEGYAIVRSAGNFGWALGPAIGGFIASSSYDLLFLISSGLVLTSGTIMLLFLAPPRSTKAVDRFKFKDIIAIRKDSLLAIHMGLLLLLYLVVAQLIVPFSTYTVNMAGISETQLGYLFTLNGLLVVGLQLPATRLLSHRSLTSQLAIGSLLYAFGYGMMGSLIGFGYFAFAITVVTIGEVIMSPPSLTLTSRLAPAGRMGRYMGIHGFFLSAGWSLGPLYGGVLLDTFHDKPSVAWILISSLAMVSFIGYLIFQKKLPREVNIKEQV
;
A
#
# COMPACT_ATOMS: atom_id res chain seq x y z
N MET A 1 -22.62 13.89 -20.61
CA MET A 1 -21.62 13.47 -19.61
C MET A 1 -20.48 14.48 -19.45
N LEU A 2 -19.81 14.95 -20.49
CA LEU A 2 -18.68 15.90 -20.42
C LEU A 2 -18.97 17.21 -19.63
N ARG A 3 -20.13 17.83 -19.81
CA ARG A 3 -20.50 19.06 -19.07
C ARG A 3 -20.67 18.83 -17.54
N LYS A 4 -21.14 17.63 -17.12
CA LYS A 4 -21.21 17.28 -15.68
C LYS A 4 -19.83 17.03 -15.09
N GLY A 5 -18.93 16.37 -15.83
CA GLY A 5 -17.55 16.15 -15.42
C GLY A 5 -16.75 17.46 -15.26
N LEU A 6 -16.88 18.38 -16.23
CA LEU A 6 -16.23 19.69 -16.16
C LEU A 6 -16.76 20.55 -14.99
N ARG A 7 -18.06 20.44 -14.68
CA ARG A 7 -18.63 21.13 -13.52
C ARG A 7 -18.10 20.56 -12.19
N TYR A 8 -17.91 19.24 -12.11
CA TYR A 8 -17.31 18.56 -10.94
C TYR A 8 -15.84 18.98 -10.75
N VAL A 9 -15.05 18.99 -11.81
CA VAL A 9 -13.64 19.43 -11.73
C VAL A 9 -13.52 20.88 -11.25
N ARG A 10 -14.42 21.76 -11.69
CA ARG A 10 -14.45 23.20 -11.30
C ARG A 10 -14.91 23.47 -9.88
N GLN A 11 -15.47 22.47 -9.18
CA GLN A 11 -15.89 22.60 -7.76
C GLN A 11 -14.70 22.65 -6.80
N PHE A 12 -13.54 22.10 -7.20
CA PHE A 12 -12.35 22.02 -6.36
C PHE A 12 -11.30 23.04 -6.77
N ASP A 13 -10.49 23.47 -5.78
CA ASP A 13 -9.33 24.32 -6.02
C ASP A 13 -8.36 23.65 -6.99
N LYS A 14 -7.77 24.41 -7.89
CA LYS A 14 -6.78 23.94 -8.87
C LYS A 14 -5.58 23.24 -8.21
N ASN A 15 -5.20 23.67 -7.01
CA ASN A 15 -4.08 23.08 -6.27
C ASN A 15 -4.34 21.63 -5.86
N LEU A 16 -5.61 21.22 -5.67
CA LEU A 16 -5.94 19.82 -5.43
C LEU A 16 -5.59 18.96 -6.64
N TRP A 17 -5.89 19.42 -7.85
CA TRP A 17 -5.60 18.70 -9.08
C TRP A 17 -4.10 18.64 -9.38
N ILE A 18 -3.36 19.72 -9.09
CA ILE A 18 -1.90 19.77 -9.21
C ILE A 18 -1.27 18.78 -8.22
N LEU A 19 -1.70 18.77 -6.97
CA LEU A 19 -1.26 17.82 -5.94
C LEU A 19 -1.55 16.38 -6.35
N SER A 20 -2.76 16.13 -6.87
CA SER A 20 -3.17 14.79 -7.33
C SER A 20 -2.35 14.32 -8.52
N LEU A 21 -2.06 15.20 -9.49
CA LEU A 21 -1.20 14.88 -10.62
C LEU A 21 0.23 14.59 -10.18
N GLY A 22 0.79 15.42 -9.30
CA GLY A 22 2.12 15.16 -8.72
C GLY A 22 2.15 13.83 -7.96
N TRP A 23 1.10 13.52 -7.19
CA TRP A 23 1.00 12.22 -6.50
C TRP A 23 0.92 11.05 -7.48
N LEU A 24 0.10 11.16 -8.53
CA LEU A 24 -0.01 10.16 -9.60
C LEU A 24 1.36 9.84 -10.20
N VAL A 25 2.07 10.88 -10.67
CA VAL A 25 3.39 10.72 -11.29
C VAL A 25 4.42 10.12 -10.33
N SER A 26 4.41 10.55 -9.06
CA SER A 26 5.26 9.96 -8.01
C SER A 26 4.93 8.50 -7.74
N ALA A 27 3.64 8.14 -7.73
CA ALA A 27 3.19 6.77 -7.50
C ALA A 27 3.56 5.84 -8.67
N VAL A 28 3.43 6.32 -9.92
CA VAL A 28 3.93 5.58 -11.10
C VAL A 28 5.43 5.35 -10.97
N GLY A 29 6.22 6.41 -10.69
CA GLY A 29 7.68 6.30 -10.58
C GLY A 29 8.14 5.33 -9.50
N TYR A 30 7.43 5.24 -8.38
CA TYR A 30 7.71 4.27 -7.32
C TYR A 30 7.28 2.84 -7.69
N ALA A 31 6.09 2.71 -8.28
CA ALA A 31 5.51 1.41 -8.61
C ALA A 31 6.17 0.74 -9.82
N VAL A 32 6.81 1.53 -10.71
CA VAL A 32 7.65 1.00 -11.81
C VAL A 32 8.76 0.10 -11.29
N SER A 33 9.41 0.43 -10.18
CA SER A 33 10.62 -0.27 -9.71
C SER A 33 10.40 -1.22 -8.54
N LEU A 34 9.43 -0.94 -7.65
CA LEU A 34 9.32 -1.65 -6.37
C LEU A 34 9.11 -3.17 -6.49
N PRO A 35 8.23 -3.69 -7.36
CA PRO A 35 8.02 -5.14 -7.47
C PRO A 35 9.26 -5.90 -7.98
N PHE A 36 10.11 -5.23 -8.75
CA PHE A 36 11.22 -5.85 -9.47
C PHE A 36 12.55 -5.84 -8.70
N ILE A 37 12.70 -4.96 -7.69
CA ILE A 37 13.94 -4.88 -6.91
C ILE A 37 14.21 -6.15 -6.10
N ALA A 38 13.16 -6.83 -5.64
CA ALA A 38 13.30 -8.09 -4.92
C ALA A 38 13.81 -9.21 -5.82
N ILE A 39 13.34 -9.23 -7.07
CA ILE A 39 13.82 -10.15 -8.11
C ILE A 39 15.30 -9.87 -8.38
N TYR A 40 15.65 -8.60 -8.63
CA TYR A 40 17.04 -8.19 -8.85
C TYR A 40 17.97 -8.61 -7.70
N PHE A 41 17.53 -8.47 -6.44
CA PHE A 41 18.33 -8.89 -5.28
C PHE A 41 18.57 -10.41 -5.23
N ASN A 42 17.57 -11.19 -5.62
CA ASN A 42 17.73 -12.64 -5.67
C ASN A 42 18.65 -13.06 -6.84
N ASP A 43 18.43 -12.50 -8.04
CA ASP A 43 19.13 -12.90 -9.25
C ASP A 43 20.60 -12.46 -9.25
N GLU A 44 20.87 -11.20 -8.89
CA GLU A 44 22.21 -10.62 -8.99
C GLU A 44 23.09 -10.96 -7.79
N PHE A 45 22.50 -10.99 -6.58
CA PHE A 45 23.25 -11.20 -5.34
C PHE A 45 23.01 -12.55 -4.67
N GLY A 46 22.16 -13.39 -5.23
CA GLY A 46 21.82 -14.69 -4.65
C GLY A 46 21.19 -14.62 -3.27
N LEU A 47 20.55 -13.48 -2.92
CA LEU A 47 19.91 -13.33 -1.62
C LEU A 47 18.72 -14.27 -1.48
N SER A 48 18.62 -14.96 -0.33
CA SER A 48 17.44 -15.77 -0.01
C SER A 48 16.18 -14.91 0.10
N MET A 49 15.01 -15.51 -0.05
CA MET A 49 13.74 -14.79 0.15
C MET A 49 13.60 -14.30 1.59
N THR A 50 14.19 -15.01 2.55
CA THR A 50 14.26 -14.58 3.96
C THR A 50 15.08 -13.31 4.12
N ASP A 51 16.28 -13.22 3.49
CA ASP A 51 17.14 -12.04 3.56
C ASP A 51 16.45 -10.82 2.94
N ILE A 52 15.82 -11.00 1.78
CA ILE A 52 15.01 -9.98 1.10
C ILE A 52 13.85 -9.54 1.99
N GLY A 53 13.12 -10.50 2.58
CA GLY A 53 12.01 -10.25 3.51
C GLY A 53 12.48 -9.49 4.76
N LEU A 54 13.62 -9.84 5.33
CA LEU A 54 14.21 -9.15 6.47
C LEU A 54 14.59 -7.71 6.11
N PHE A 55 15.22 -7.50 4.95
CA PHE A 55 15.56 -6.17 4.46
C PHE A 55 14.30 -5.29 4.31
N PHE A 56 13.25 -5.79 3.65
CA PHE A 56 11.98 -5.04 3.53
C PHE A 56 11.29 -4.84 4.87
N GLY A 57 11.44 -5.75 5.82
CA GLY A 57 11.02 -5.57 7.21
C GLY A 57 11.71 -4.37 7.87
N VAL A 58 13.03 -4.26 7.74
CA VAL A 58 13.82 -3.11 8.24
C VAL A 58 13.38 -1.81 7.57
N VAL A 59 13.21 -1.84 6.23
CA VAL A 59 12.72 -0.69 5.46
C VAL A 59 11.35 -0.23 5.97
N ALA A 60 10.45 -1.15 6.24
CA ALA A 60 9.10 -0.82 6.68
C ALA A 60 9.08 -0.27 8.12
N VAL A 61 9.92 -0.77 9.03
CA VAL A 61 10.12 -0.19 10.37
C VAL A 61 10.66 1.25 10.25
N ALA A 62 11.70 1.45 9.43
CA ALA A 62 12.25 2.78 9.19
C ALA A 62 11.18 3.74 8.64
N ARG A 63 10.38 3.30 7.64
CA ARG A 63 9.26 4.08 7.11
C ARG A 63 8.26 4.49 8.20
N SER A 64 7.88 3.57 9.08
CA SER A 64 6.91 3.86 10.16
C SER A 64 7.42 4.93 11.12
N VAL A 65 8.70 4.88 11.49
CA VAL A 65 9.35 5.88 12.32
C VAL A 65 9.38 7.24 11.62
N PHE A 66 9.89 7.29 10.40
CA PHE A 66 10.04 8.52 9.64
C PHE A 66 8.73 9.12 9.14
N GLN A 67 7.67 8.32 8.98
CA GLN A 67 6.33 8.83 8.72
C GLN A 67 5.81 9.70 9.88
N THR A 68 6.09 9.31 11.12
CA THR A 68 5.74 10.08 12.32
C THR A 68 6.57 11.36 12.39
N VAL A 69 7.88 11.27 12.15
CA VAL A 69 8.80 12.41 12.08
C VAL A 69 8.40 13.39 10.99
N GLY A 70 8.03 12.87 9.80
CA GLY A 70 7.54 13.67 8.67
C GLY A 70 6.29 14.47 9.01
N GLY A 71 5.36 13.87 9.76
CA GLY A 71 4.20 14.57 10.30
C GLY A 71 4.60 15.77 11.20
N GLU A 72 5.57 15.61 12.09
CA GLU A 72 6.07 16.69 12.94
C GLU A 72 6.80 17.79 12.17
N ILE A 73 7.64 17.41 11.20
CA ILE A 73 8.34 18.37 10.35
C ILE A 73 7.34 19.18 9.54
N SER A 74 6.26 18.56 9.04
CA SER A 74 5.22 19.22 8.22
C SER A 74 4.46 20.32 8.95
N ASP A 75 4.49 20.33 10.29
CA ASP A 75 3.87 21.37 11.12
C ASP A 75 4.80 22.56 11.35
N ARG A 76 6.10 22.41 11.09
CA ARG A 76 7.14 23.44 11.34
C ARG A 76 7.69 24.06 10.05
N VAL A 77 7.60 23.33 8.94
CA VAL A 77 8.14 23.72 7.64
C VAL A 77 7.00 23.90 6.64
N GLU A 78 7.16 24.80 5.69
CA GLU A 78 6.20 25.00 4.60
C GLU A 78 5.98 23.69 3.84
N ARG A 79 4.74 23.17 3.87
CA ARG A 79 4.38 21.85 3.33
C ARG A 79 4.74 21.69 1.84
N ARG A 80 4.55 22.73 1.03
CA ARG A 80 4.94 22.70 -0.38
C ARG A 80 6.43 22.45 -0.54
N ARG A 81 7.29 23.16 0.21
CA ARG A 81 8.75 22.96 0.17
C ARG A 81 9.11 21.54 0.59
N LEU A 82 8.48 21.04 1.65
CA LEU A 82 8.75 19.68 2.12
C LEU A 82 8.35 18.62 1.10
N LEU A 83 7.22 18.78 0.40
CA LEU A 83 6.82 17.92 -0.72
C LEU A 83 7.85 17.94 -1.84
N VAL A 84 8.28 19.12 -2.28
CA VAL A 84 9.26 19.29 -3.37
C VAL A 84 10.61 18.68 -2.99
N TYR A 85 11.15 19.02 -1.82
CA TYR A 85 12.44 18.50 -1.38
C TYR A 85 12.42 16.98 -1.19
N SER A 86 11.35 16.41 -0.64
CA SER A 86 11.24 14.96 -0.52
C SER A 86 11.27 14.28 -1.90
N GLN A 87 10.61 14.84 -2.92
CA GLN A 87 10.62 14.28 -4.27
C GLN A 87 11.99 14.41 -4.94
N TYR A 88 12.64 15.54 -4.83
CA TYR A 88 13.99 15.71 -5.41
C TYR A 88 15.02 14.80 -4.74
N SER A 89 14.98 14.69 -3.41
CA SER A 89 15.86 13.76 -2.69
C SER A 89 15.57 12.30 -3.05
N ARG A 90 14.30 11.93 -3.27
CA ARG A 90 13.94 10.60 -3.77
C ARG A 90 14.41 10.35 -5.19
N ALA A 91 14.33 11.37 -6.07
CA ALA A 91 14.85 11.26 -7.43
C ALA A 91 16.36 11.01 -7.42
N ILE A 92 17.10 11.72 -6.56
CA ILE A 92 18.55 11.48 -6.35
C ILE A 92 18.81 10.07 -5.83
N ALA A 93 18.02 9.57 -4.90
CA ALA A 93 18.16 8.19 -4.40
C ALA A 93 17.90 7.13 -5.49
N PHE A 94 16.87 7.33 -6.34
CA PHE A 94 16.63 6.45 -7.49
C PHE A 94 17.75 6.54 -8.53
N LEU A 95 18.28 7.74 -8.79
CA LEU A 95 19.45 7.92 -9.67
C LEU A 95 20.68 7.21 -9.10
N GLY A 96 20.89 7.31 -7.77
CA GLY A 96 21.97 6.59 -7.09
C GLY A 96 21.84 5.09 -7.23
N MET A 97 20.61 4.54 -7.15
CA MET A 97 20.37 3.10 -7.42
C MET A 97 20.69 2.75 -8.87
N SER A 98 20.20 3.53 -9.85
CA SER A 98 20.52 3.34 -11.28
C SER A 98 22.03 3.31 -11.54
N ILE A 99 22.74 4.30 -11.04
CA ILE A 99 24.22 4.38 -11.18
C ILE A 99 24.90 3.21 -10.49
N SER A 100 24.44 2.81 -9.30
CA SER A 100 25.02 1.69 -8.55
C SER A 100 24.87 0.36 -9.29
N ILE A 101 23.74 0.17 -9.97
CA ILE A 101 23.49 -1.02 -10.81
C ILE A 101 24.38 -0.96 -12.06
N TYR A 102 24.36 0.18 -12.78
CA TYR A 102 25.17 0.35 -14.00
C TYR A 102 26.67 0.15 -13.78
N LEU A 103 27.19 0.62 -12.63
CA LEU A 103 28.60 0.51 -12.27
C LEU A 103 28.94 -0.77 -11.47
N HIS A 104 27.96 -1.64 -11.22
CA HIS A 104 28.13 -2.86 -10.40
C HIS A 104 28.76 -2.60 -9.03
N LEU A 105 28.34 -1.51 -8.34
CA LEU A 105 28.91 -1.09 -7.06
C LEU A 105 28.59 -2.03 -5.88
N GLY A 106 27.69 -3.01 -6.07
CA GLY A 106 27.33 -4.02 -5.07
C GLY A 106 26.10 -3.66 -4.23
N LEU A 107 25.66 -4.68 -3.48
CA LEU A 107 24.39 -4.68 -2.74
C LEU A 107 24.24 -3.50 -1.77
N LEU A 108 25.29 -3.17 -1.02
CA LEU A 108 25.21 -2.18 0.06
C LEU A 108 24.79 -0.78 -0.45
N TYR A 109 25.29 -0.38 -1.61
CA TYR A 109 24.93 0.92 -2.21
C TYR A 109 23.46 0.93 -2.65
N ILE A 110 23.02 -0.12 -3.34
CA ILE A 110 21.65 -0.22 -3.84
C ILE A 110 20.66 -0.29 -2.67
N ALA A 111 20.92 -1.15 -1.67
CA ALA A 111 20.11 -1.28 -0.48
C ALA A 111 20.08 0.02 0.34
N GLY A 112 21.21 0.72 0.46
CA GLY A 112 21.31 2.01 1.13
C GLY A 112 20.46 3.08 0.45
N PHE A 113 20.54 3.22 -0.87
CA PHE A 113 19.70 4.16 -1.62
C PHE A 113 18.21 3.76 -1.58
N LEU A 114 17.87 2.46 -1.60
CA LEU A 114 16.49 1.99 -1.46
C LEU A 114 15.93 2.34 -0.08
N LEU A 115 16.69 2.13 0.99
CA LEU A 115 16.30 2.52 2.35
C LEU A 115 16.10 4.03 2.43
N LEU A 116 17.03 4.82 1.90
CA LEU A 116 16.92 6.29 1.85
C LEU A 116 15.67 6.74 1.09
N ASN A 117 15.42 6.18 -0.11
CA ASN A 117 14.21 6.47 -0.89
C ASN A 117 12.94 6.18 -0.08
N SER A 118 12.91 5.05 0.63
CA SER A 118 11.78 4.60 1.42
C SER A 118 11.50 5.53 2.61
N ILE A 119 12.53 5.99 3.29
CA ILE A 119 12.46 6.97 4.38
C ILE A 119 11.91 8.31 3.87
N LEU A 120 12.46 8.82 2.77
CA LEU A 120 12.01 10.07 2.16
C LEU A 120 10.56 9.97 1.65
N GLY A 121 10.17 8.82 1.09
CA GLY A 121 8.81 8.53 0.67
C GLY A 121 7.80 8.46 1.83
N ALA A 122 8.25 8.04 3.02
CA ALA A 122 7.41 7.99 4.21
C ALA A 122 6.95 9.39 4.67
N ILE A 123 7.76 10.42 4.43
CA ILE A 123 7.45 11.82 4.75
C ILE A 123 6.38 12.38 3.81
N PHE A 124 6.39 11.96 2.54
CA PHE A 124 5.55 12.53 1.49
C PHE A 124 4.04 12.39 1.78
N GLN A 125 3.59 11.19 2.17
CA GLN A 125 2.16 10.89 2.33
C GLN A 125 1.45 11.74 3.40
N PRO A 126 1.97 11.86 4.65
CA PRO A 126 1.34 12.70 5.67
C PRO A 126 1.34 14.18 5.28
N VAL A 127 2.41 14.66 4.62
CA VAL A 127 2.50 16.05 4.17
C VAL A 127 1.49 16.35 3.08
N ALA A 128 1.31 15.45 2.11
CA ALA A 128 0.33 15.62 1.04
C ALA A 128 -1.12 15.57 1.58
N ASN A 129 -1.41 14.69 2.54
CA ASN A 129 -2.70 14.67 3.23
C ASN A 129 -2.96 15.97 4.01
N ALA A 130 -1.95 16.49 4.70
CA ALA A 130 -2.05 17.78 5.38
C ALA A 130 -2.28 18.93 4.39
N MET A 131 -1.63 18.89 3.23
CA MET A 131 -1.84 19.88 2.15
C MET A 131 -3.28 19.88 1.63
N VAL A 132 -3.93 18.72 1.48
CA VAL A 132 -5.37 18.65 1.15
C VAL A 132 -6.21 19.42 2.16
N SER A 133 -5.90 19.30 3.45
CA SER A 133 -6.64 20.02 4.51
C SER A 133 -6.42 21.53 4.49
N ASP A 134 -5.30 22.00 3.93
CA ASP A 134 -5.02 23.43 3.79
C ASP A 134 -5.66 24.03 2.54
N ILE A 135 -5.74 23.24 1.46
CA ILE A 135 -6.33 23.66 0.19
C ILE A 135 -7.88 23.73 0.30
N LEU A 136 -8.49 22.76 0.98
CA LEU A 136 -9.94 22.57 0.94
C LEU A 136 -10.66 22.94 2.25
N PRO A 137 -11.86 23.54 2.15
CA PRO A 137 -12.74 23.76 3.29
C PRO A 137 -13.20 22.40 3.86
N LYS A 138 -13.53 22.36 5.16
CA LYS A 138 -13.90 21.13 5.88
C LYS A 138 -14.92 20.23 5.15
N LYS A 139 -15.93 20.84 4.50
CA LYS A 139 -16.98 20.11 3.79
C LYS A 139 -16.50 19.32 2.56
N GLN A 140 -15.39 19.73 1.93
CA GLN A 140 -14.85 19.13 0.71
C GLN A 140 -13.64 18.21 0.96
N ARG A 141 -13.10 18.17 2.20
CA ARG A 141 -11.88 17.43 2.52
C ARG A 141 -12.01 15.94 2.26
N LEU A 142 -13.17 15.32 2.58
CA LEU A 142 -13.39 13.90 2.35
C LEU A 142 -13.24 13.53 0.86
N GLU A 143 -13.86 14.33 -0.01
CA GLU A 143 -13.75 14.14 -1.46
C GLU A 143 -12.34 14.45 -1.97
N GLY A 144 -11.69 15.47 -1.42
CA GLY A 144 -10.29 15.80 -1.74
C GLY A 144 -9.32 14.67 -1.42
N TYR A 145 -9.43 14.06 -0.24
CA TYR A 145 -8.64 12.86 0.10
C TYR A 145 -8.93 11.69 -0.84
N ALA A 146 -10.20 11.49 -1.22
CA ALA A 146 -10.57 10.43 -2.15
C ALA A 146 -9.94 10.65 -3.54
N ILE A 147 -9.93 11.89 -4.06
CA ILE A 147 -9.32 12.24 -5.34
C ILE A 147 -7.81 11.97 -5.32
N VAL A 148 -7.11 12.47 -4.31
CA VAL A 148 -5.65 12.27 -4.18
C VAL A 148 -5.30 10.78 -4.04
N ARG A 149 -6.07 10.04 -3.23
CA ARG A 149 -5.88 8.59 -3.08
C ARG A 149 -6.13 7.83 -4.38
N SER A 150 -7.18 8.20 -5.13
CA SER A 150 -7.47 7.59 -6.43
C SER A 150 -6.35 7.82 -7.44
N ALA A 151 -5.76 9.01 -7.44
CA ALA A 151 -4.59 9.32 -8.28
C ALA A 151 -3.40 8.42 -7.93
N GLY A 152 -3.11 8.23 -6.64
CA GLY A 152 -2.06 7.30 -6.20
C GLY A 152 -2.32 5.85 -6.61
N ASN A 153 -3.55 5.35 -6.41
CA ASN A 153 -3.93 3.99 -6.79
C ASN A 153 -3.85 3.77 -8.31
N PHE A 154 -4.22 4.78 -9.11
CA PHE A 154 -4.06 4.71 -10.56
C PHE A 154 -2.59 4.66 -10.98
N GLY A 155 -1.72 5.39 -10.27
CA GLY A 155 -0.26 5.28 -10.46
C GLY A 155 0.27 3.87 -10.15
N TRP A 156 -0.21 3.25 -9.09
CA TRP A 156 0.10 1.88 -8.73
C TRP A 156 -0.42 0.84 -9.76
N ALA A 157 -1.53 1.12 -10.43
CA ALA A 157 -2.04 0.26 -11.50
C ALA A 157 -1.19 0.33 -12.78
N LEU A 158 -0.66 1.51 -13.12
CA LEU A 158 0.13 1.73 -14.34
C LEU A 158 1.61 1.37 -14.18
N GLY A 159 2.19 1.64 -13.00
CA GLY A 159 3.63 1.52 -12.77
C GLY A 159 4.21 0.14 -13.11
N PRO A 160 3.68 -0.96 -12.55
CA PRO A 160 4.24 -2.28 -12.77
C PRO A 160 4.18 -2.78 -14.21
N ALA A 161 3.19 -2.35 -15.01
CA ALA A 161 3.15 -2.67 -16.44
C ALA A 161 4.35 -2.07 -17.19
N ILE A 162 4.63 -0.79 -16.92
CA ILE A 162 5.79 -0.10 -17.49
C ILE A 162 7.07 -0.74 -16.95
N GLY A 163 7.11 -1.01 -15.64
CA GLY A 163 8.25 -1.58 -14.95
C GLY A 163 8.61 -2.98 -15.45
N GLY A 164 7.63 -3.86 -15.64
CA GLY A 164 7.86 -5.22 -16.12
C GLY A 164 8.44 -5.27 -17.53
N PHE A 165 8.00 -4.36 -18.40
CA PHE A 165 8.56 -4.23 -19.76
C PHE A 165 10.03 -3.76 -19.72
N ILE A 166 10.36 -2.82 -18.82
CA ILE A 166 11.72 -2.29 -18.73
C ILE A 166 12.62 -3.26 -17.98
N ALA A 167 12.18 -3.87 -16.89
CA ALA A 167 12.95 -4.77 -16.05
C ALA A 167 13.47 -5.99 -16.84
N SER A 168 12.68 -6.51 -17.78
CA SER A 168 13.09 -7.60 -18.66
C SER A 168 14.29 -7.27 -19.57
N SER A 169 14.67 -5.98 -19.67
CA SER A 169 15.77 -5.52 -20.50
C SER A 169 16.92 -4.94 -19.67
N SER A 170 16.61 -4.12 -18.66
CA SER A 170 17.62 -3.38 -17.90
C SER A 170 17.07 -2.82 -16.60
N TYR A 171 17.68 -3.24 -15.48
CA TYR A 171 17.31 -2.72 -14.15
C TYR A 171 17.86 -1.31 -13.88
N ASP A 172 19.02 -0.93 -14.42
CA ASP A 172 19.55 0.43 -14.29
C ASP A 172 18.62 1.45 -14.97
N LEU A 173 18.12 1.15 -16.19
CA LEU A 173 17.14 1.96 -16.88
C LEU A 173 15.81 2.05 -16.11
N LEU A 174 15.38 0.97 -15.47
CA LEU A 174 14.18 0.94 -14.64
C LEU A 174 14.25 2.01 -13.53
N PHE A 175 15.36 2.07 -12.80
CA PHE A 175 15.57 3.07 -11.73
C PHE A 175 15.83 4.47 -12.27
N LEU A 176 16.45 4.62 -13.45
CA LEU A 176 16.59 5.91 -14.12
C LEU A 176 15.23 6.51 -14.48
N ILE A 177 14.33 5.71 -15.02
CA ILE A 177 12.95 6.15 -15.34
C ILE A 177 12.19 6.50 -14.07
N SER A 178 12.32 5.70 -13.01
CA SER A 178 11.75 6.01 -11.68
C SER A 178 12.25 7.35 -11.16
N SER A 179 13.55 7.63 -11.30
CA SER A 179 14.15 8.92 -10.94
C SER A 179 13.52 10.07 -11.73
N GLY A 180 13.43 9.95 -13.05
CA GLY A 180 12.84 10.97 -13.94
C GLY A 180 11.37 11.27 -13.61
N LEU A 181 10.57 10.24 -13.34
CA LEU A 181 9.17 10.40 -12.96
C LEU A 181 9.02 11.10 -11.61
N VAL A 182 9.80 10.71 -10.61
CA VAL A 182 9.75 11.35 -9.28
C VAL A 182 10.28 12.78 -9.35
N LEU A 183 11.33 13.06 -10.14
CA LEU A 183 11.81 14.41 -10.43
C LEU A 183 10.72 15.26 -11.07
N THR A 184 10.02 14.72 -12.07
CA THR A 184 8.90 15.38 -12.74
C THR A 184 7.78 15.70 -11.76
N SER A 185 7.43 14.79 -10.85
CA SER A 185 6.46 15.02 -9.78
C SER A 185 6.87 16.22 -8.91
N GLY A 186 8.12 16.26 -8.45
CA GLY A 186 8.66 17.37 -7.67
C GLY A 186 8.61 18.71 -8.44
N THR A 187 8.93 18.68 -9.72
CA THR A 187 8.92 19.86 -10.61
C THR A 187 7.49 20.38 -10.84
N ILE A 188 6.51 19.49 -11.06
CA ILE A 188 5.09 19.86 -11.15
C ILE A 188 4.66 20.58 -9.86
N MET A 189 5.03 20.06 -8.69
CA MET A 189 4.68 20.68 -7.41
C MET A 189 5.43 21.99 -7.19
N LEU A 190 6.70 22.09 -7.63
CA LEU A 190 7.48 23.31 -7.52
C LEU A 190 6.91 24.44 -8.38
N LEU A 191 6.52 24.16 -9.61
CA LEU A 191 6.11 25.20 -10.56
C LEU A 191 4.65 25.62 -10.39
N PHE A 192 3.76 24.67 -10.08
CA PHE A 192 2.32 24.88 -10.19
C PHE A 192 1.57 24.85 -8.86
N LEU A 193 2.10 24.19 -7.80
CA LEU A 193 1.41 24.11 -6.51
C LEU A 193 1.63 25.38 -5.70
N ALA A 194 0.57 26.09 -5.35
CA ALA A 194 0.66 27.28 -4.52
C ALA A 194 1.00 26.95 -3.06
N PRO A 195 1.71 27.83 -2.33
CA PRO A 195 1.95 27.66 -0.90
C PRO A 195 0.63 27.66 -0.11
N PRO A 196 0.53 26.88 0.99
CA PRO A 196 -0.67 26.78 1.78
C PRO A 196 -0.97 28.09 2.55
N ARG A 197 -2.27 28.39 2.73
CA ARG A 197 -2.73 29.63 3.39
C ARG A 197 -2.66 29.59 4.93
N SER A 198 -2.51 28.42 5.57
CA SER A 198 -2.51 28.28 7.04
C SER A 198 -1.94 26.93 7.49
N THR A 199 -1.14 26.95 8.56
CA THR A 199 -0.67 25.75 9.29
C THR A 199 -1.36 25.72 10.66
N LYS A 200 -2.40 24.90 10.82
CA LYS A 200 -2.97 24.62 12.16
C LYS A 200 -2.67 23.18 12.53
N ALA A 201 -2.11 22.99 13.73
CA ALA A 201 -1.82 21.70 14.32
C ALA A 201 -3.11 20.87 14.53
N VAL A 202 -3.06 19.58 14.22
CA VAL A 202 -4.12 18.58 14.48
C VAL A 202 -3.64 17.67 15.63
N ASP A 203 -4.58 17.19 16.47
CA ASP A 203 -4.33 16.24 17.54
C ASP A 203 -3.64 14.97 17.02
N ARG A 204 -2.59 14.53 17.73
CA ARG A 204 -1.64 13.52 17.27
C ARG A 204 -1.83 12.16 17.97
N PHE A 205 -1.66 11.10 17.18
CA PHE A 205 -1.47 9.74 17.70
C PHE A 205 -0.15 9.64 18.47
N LYS A 206 -0.20 9.02 19.67
CA LYS A 206 0.98 8.74 20.48
C LYS A 206 1.18 7.23 20.62
N PHE A 207 2.42 6.73 20.57
CA PHE A 207 2.70 5.29 20.76
C PHE A 207 2.11 4.72 22.07
N LYS A 208 1.96 5.53 23.11
CA LYS A 208 1.26 5.16 24.36
C LYS A 208 -0.20 4.74 24.12
N ASP A 209 -0.79 5.15 23.00
CA ASP A 209 -2.17 4.82 22.66
C ASP A 209 -2.34 3.35 22.24
N ILE A 210 -1.26 2.71 21.78
CA ILE A 210 -1.25 1.27 21.45
C ILE A 210 -1.45 0.44 22.74
N ILE A 211 -0.83 0.85 23.85
CA ILE A 211 -0.95 0.12 25.13
C ILE A 211 -2.39 0.15 25.66
N ALA A 212 -3.13 1.19 25.35
CA ALA A 212 -4.52 1.33 25.78
C ALA A 212 -5.51 0.42 25.02
N ILE A 213 -5.07 -0.26 23.96
CA ILE A 213 -5.84 -1.29 23.23
C ILE A 213 -6.26 -2.43 24.16
N ARG A 214 -5.45 -2.74 25.18
CA ARG A 214 -5.74 -3.80 26.17
C ARG A 214 -7.05 -3.56 26.96
N LYS A 215 -7.53 -2.32 26.98
CA LYS A 215 -8.77 -1.95 27.70
C LYS A 215 -10.02 -2.07 26.81
N ASP A 216 -9.87 -2.28 25.49
CA ASP A 216 -10.96 -2.42 24.54
C ASP A 216 -10.83 -3.78 23.82
N SER A 217 -11.51 -4.78 24.34
CA SER A 217 -11.44 -6.15 23.82
C SER A 217 -11.98 -6.27 22.39
N LEU A 218 -12.97 -5.47 21.99
CA LEU A 218 -13.53 -5.52 20.65
C LEU A 218 -12.53 -4.96 19.64
N LEU A 219 -11.89 -3.83 19.96
CA LEU A 219 -10.82 -3.29 19.13
C LEU A 219 -9.63 -4.24 19.06
N ALA A 220 -9.21 -4.83 20.20
CA ALA A 220 -8.08 -5.76 20.25
C ALA A 220 -8.30 -6.98 19.36
N ILE A 221 -9.47 -7.60 19.40
CA ILE A 221 -9.83 -8.72 18.54
C ILE A 221 -9.81 -8.30 17.05
N HIS A 222 -10.44 -7.17 16.73
CA HIS A 222 -10.46 -6.66 15.35
C HIS A 222 -9.04 -6.40 14.81
N MET A 223 -8.18 -5.75 15.59
CA MET A 223 -6.79 -5.48 15.21
C MET A 223 -5.96 -6.76 15.06
N GLY A 224 -6.15 -7.75 15.94
CA GLY A 224 -5.49 -9.06 15.82
C GLY A 224 -5.87 -9.79 14.52
N LEU A 225 -7.16 -9.85 14.19
CA LEU A 225 -7.64 -10.46 12.95
C LEU A 225 -7.16 -9.69 11.71
N LEU A 226 -7.13 -8.34 11.76
CA LEU A 226 -6.58 -7.53 10.68
C LEU A 226 -5.09 -7.73 10.52
N LEU A 227 -4.31 -7.88 11.60
CA LEU A 227 -2.88 -8.15 11.50
C LEU A 227 -2.61 -9.44 10.72
N LEU A 228 -3.30 -10.53 11.07
CA LEU A 228 -3.17 -11.80 10.34
C LEU A 228 -3.48 -11.60 8.85
N LEU A 229 -4.53 -10.85 8.54
CA LEU A 229 -4.92 -10.58 7.17
C LEU A 229 -3.91 -9.68 6.44
N TYR A 230 -3.37 -8.64 7.09
CA TYR A 230 -2.35 -7.78 6.48
C TYR A 230 -1.01 -8.48 6.27
N LEU A 231 -0.65 -9.48 7.07
CA LEU A 231 0.49 -10.36 6.80
C LEU A 231 0.31 -11.10 5.48
N VAL A 232 -0.92 -11.53 5.17
CA VAL A 232 -1.24 -12.21 3.90
C VAL A 232 -1.32 -11.22 2.73
N VAL A 233 -1.95 -10.05 2.92
CA VAL A 233 -2.00 -8.99 1.90
C VAL A 233 -0.61 -8.56 1.44
N ALA A 234 0.33 -8.45 2.37
CA ALA A 234 1.70 -8.01 2.08
C ALA A 234 2.52 -9.02 1.24
N GLN A 235 2.02 -10.23 1.04
CA GLN A 235 2.68 -11.22 0.18
C GLN A 235 2.71 -10.79 -1.30
N LEU A 236 1.78 -9.91 -1.70
CA LEU A 236 1.62 -9.52 -3.11
C LEU A 236 2.86 -8.88 -3.71
N ILE A 237 3.59 -8.04 -2.96
CA ILE A 237 4.67 -7.23 -3.55
C ILE A 237 5.98 -8.00 -3.65
N VAL A 238 6.51 -8.53 -2.55
CA VAL A 238 7.85 -9.14 -2.52
C VAL A 238 7.76 -10.66 -2.70
N PRO A 239 7.12 -11.45 -1.82
CA PRO A 239 7.14 -12.90 -1.95
C PRO A 239 6.49 -13.39 -3.25
N PHE A 240 5.37 -12.79 -3.66
CA PHE A 240 4.70 -13.16 -4.91
C PHE A 240 5.56 -12.85 -6.14
N SER A 241 6.17 -11.64 -6.21
CA SER A 241 7.01 -11.27 -7.34
C SER A 241 8.20 -12.21 -7.50
N THR A 242 8.94 -12.44 -6.42
CA THR A 242 10.11 -13.30 -6.44
C THR A 242 9.72 -14.75 -6.74
N TYR A 243 8.66 -15.26 -6.11
CA TYR A 243 8.19 -16.63 -6.37
C TYR A 243 7.77 -16.82 -7.84
N THR A 244 6.98 -15.92 -8.39
CA THR A 244 6.43 -16.09 -9.75
C THR A 244 7.51 -16.01 -10.83
N VAL A 245 8.49 -15.14 -10.66
CA VAL A 245 9.58 -14.99 -11.63
C VAL A 245 10.65 -16.08 -11.42
N ASN A 246 11.21 -16.18 -10.22
CA ASN A 246 12.38 -16.99 -9.98
C ASN A 246 12.09 -18.48 -9.75
N MET A 247 10.89 -18.83 -9.26
CA MET A 247 10.54 -20.23 -9.01
C MET A 247 9.50 -20.77 -10.00
N ALA A 248 8.53 -19.94 -10.44
CA ALA A 248 7.44 -20.37 -11.32
C ALA A 248 7.67 -20.01 -12.81
N GLY A 249 8.77 -19.33 -13.17
CA GLY A 249 9.21 -19.11 -14.54
C GLY A 249 8.35 -18.12 -15.33
N ILE A 250 7.68 -17.18 -14.66
CA ILE A 250 6.96 -16.07 -15.31
C ILE A 250 7.94 -14.94 -15.61
N SER A 251 7.84 -14.31 -16.79
CA SER A 251 8.69 -13.15 -17.09
C SER A 251 8.26 -11.91 -16.28
N GLU A 252 9.20 -10.97 -16.08
CA GLU A 252 8.91 -9.69 -15.41
C GLU A 252 7.81 -8.91 -16.13
N THR A 253 7.76 -9.00 -17.47
CA THR A 253 6.68 -8.39 -18.25
C THR A 253 5.32 -9.00 -17.91
N GLN A 254 5.24 -10.33 -17.78
CA GLN A 254 4.02 -11.01 -17.37
C GLN A 254 3.64 -10.66 -15.94
N LEU A 255 4.62 -10.56 -15.02
CA LEU A 255 4.40 -10.08 -13.66
C LEU A 255 3.82 -8.64 -13.67
N GLY A 256 4.37 -7.75 -14.50
CA GLY A 256 3.83 -6.41 -14.72
C GLY A 256 2.36 -6.41 -15.13
N TYR A 257 1.96 -7.32 -16.03
CA TYR A 257 0.56 -7.49 -16.44
C TYR A 257 -0.33 -7.99 -15.29
N LEU A 258 0.17 -8.88 -14.41
CA LEU A 258 -0.57 -9.33 -13.22
C LEU A 258 -0.84 -8.18 -12.25
N PHE A 259 0.12 -7.31 -11.99
CA PHE A 259 -0.08 -6.13 -11.17
C PHE A 259 -1.03 -5.11 -11.82
N THR A 260 -0.95 -4.95 -13.14
CA THR A 260 -1.88 -4.09 -13.88
C THR A 260 -3.30 -4.63 -13.80
N LEU A 261 -3.48 -5.96 -13.95
CA LEU A 261 -4.77 -6.62 -13.75
C LEU A 261 -5.33 -6.34 -12.36
N ASN A 262 -4.51 -6.51 -11.29
CA ASN A 262 -4.90 -6.16 -9.93
C ASN A 262 -5.39 -4.70 -9.85
N GLY A 263 -4.59 -3.75 -10.31
CA GLY A 263 -4.93 -2.33 -10.25
C GLY A 263 -6.21 -1.98 -11.01
N LEU A 264 -6.40 -2.51 -12.22
CA LEU A 264 -7.61 -2.29 -13.03
C LEU A 264 -8.85 -2.89 -12.37
N LEU A 265 -8.74 -4.09 -11.80
CA LEU A 265 -9.83 -4.73 -11.05
C LEU A 265 -10.19 -3.92 -9.80
N VAL A 266 -9.22 -3.41 -9.04
CA VAL A 266 -9.48 -2.53 -7.89
C VAL A 266 -10.25 -1.30 -8.34
N VAL A 267 -9.79 -0.60 -9.38
CA VAL A 267 -10.47 0.61 -9.89
C VAL A 267 -11.89 0.29 -10.39
N GLY A 268 -12.05 -0.79 -11.14
CA GLY A 268 -13.33 -1.17 -11.74
C GLY A 268 -14.34 -1.73 -10.74
N LEU A 269 -13.89 -2.52 -9.77
CA LEU A 269 -14.78 -3.26 -8.87
C LEU A 269 -15.03 -2.58 -7.53
N GLN A 270 -14.20 -1.60 -7.09
CA GLN A 270 -14.30 -1.00 -5.75
C GLN A 270 -15.68 -0.41 -5.47
N LEU A 271 -16.20 0.44 -6.37
CA LEU A 271 -17.51 1.07 -6.20
C LEU A 271 -18.68 0.08 -6.34
N PRO A 272 -18.72 -0.78 -7.38
CA PRO A 272 -19.75 -1.81 -7.50
C PRO A 272 -19.81 -2.74 -6.29
N ALA A 273 -18.69 -3.27 -5.83
CA ALA A 273 -18.64 -4.17 -4.67
C ALA A 273 -19.10 -3.48 -3.38
N THR A 274 -18.65 -2.24 -3.14
CA THR A 274 -19.06 -1.46 -1.97
C THR A 274 -20.58 -1.23 -1.95
N ARG A 275 -21.19 -0.95 -3.10
CA ARG A 275 -22.64 -0.76 -3.22
C ARG A 275 -23.42 -2.07 -3.05
N LEU A 276 -22.96 -3.13 -3.71
CA LEU A 276 -23.60 -4.46 -3.66
C LEU A 276 -23.61 -5.03 -2.24
N LEU A 277 -22.54 -4.82 -1.49
CA LEU A 277 -22.37 -5.36 -0.16
C LEU A 277 -22.77 -4.38 0.97
N SER A 278 -23.28 -3.19 0.63
CA SER A 278 -23.62 -2.14 1.61
C SER A 278 -24.66 -2.58 2.66
N HIS A 279 -25.50 -3.55 2.32
CA HIS A 279 -26.53 -4.13 3.21
C HIS A 279 -26.01 -5.29 4.06
N ARG A 280 -24.82 -5.82 3.79
CA ARG A 280 -24.19 -6.89 4.58
C ARG A 280 -23.48 -6.30 5.81
N SER A 281 -23.39 -7.10 6.88
CA SER A 281 -22.62 -6.72 8.06
C SER A 281 -21.13 -6.52 7.72
N LEU A 282 -20.45 -5.61 8.42
CA LEU A 282 -19.02 -5.32 8.19
C LEU A 282 -18.16 -6.57 8.44
N THR A 283 -18.48 -7.34 9.47
CA THR A 283 -17.77 -8.60 9.76
C THR A 283 -17.97 -9.67 8.69
N SER A 284 -19.19 -9.77 8.11
CA SER A 284 -19.42 -10.69 6.98
C SER A 284 -18.60 -10.31 5.75
N GLN A 285 -18.48 -9.01 5.45
CA GLN A 285 -17.65 -8.54 4.36
C GLN A 285 -16.16 -8.85 4.61
N LEU A 286 -15.68 -8.62 5.85
CA LEU A 286 -14.31 -8.97 6.26
C LEU A 286 -14.07 -10.48 6.18
N ALA A 287 -15.03 -11.30 6.61
CA ALA A 287 -14.95 -12.75 6.50
C ALA A 287 -14.88 -13.21 5.03
N ILE A 288 -15.77 -12.72 4.15
CA ILE A 288 -15.75 -13.05 2.71
C ILE A 288 -14.42 -12.66 2.09
N GLY A 289 -13.93 -11.44 2.35
CA GLY A 289 -12.63 -10.98 1.85
C GLY A 289 -11.49 -11.87 2.34
N SER A 290 -11.47 -12.25 3.63
CA SER A 290 -10.47 -13.16 4.20
C SER A 290 -10.50 -14.53 3.55
N LEU A 291 -11.70 -15.09 3.27
CA LEU A 291 -11.87 -16.37 2.59
C LEU A 291 -11.31 -16.33 1.17
N LEU A 292 -11.58 -15.24 0.43
CA LEU A 292 -11.06 -15.06 -0.92
C LEU A 292 -9.53 -14.93 -0.92
N TYR A 293 -8.95 -14.24 0.07
CA TYR A 293 -7.50 -14.22 0.26
C TYR A 293 -6.94 -15.61 0.57
N ALA A 294 -7.58 -16.37 1.47
CA ALA A 294 -7.16 -17.72 1.80
C ALA A 294 -7.17 -18.62 0.56
N PHE A 295 -8.23 -18.55 -0.24
CA PHE A 295 -8.34 -19.35 -1.46
C PHE A 295 -7.34 -18.89 -2.53
N GLY A 296 -7.27 -17.58 -2.81
CA GLY A 296 -6.41 -17.03 -3.86
C GLY A 296 -4.92 -17.27 -3.60
N TYR A 297 -4.43 -17.03 -2.38
CA TYR A 297 -3.04 -17.33 -2.04
C TYR A 297 -2.78 -18.83 -1.84
N GLY A 298 -3.73 -19.58 -1.29
CA GLY A 298 -3.57 -21.00 -1.08
C GLY A 298 -3.38 -21.81 -2.37
N MET A 299 -3.92 -21.31 -3.48
CA MET A 299 -3.74 -21.99 -4.76
C MET A 299 -2.40 -21.63 -5.46
N MET A 300 -1.70 -20.54 -5.10
CA MET A 300 -0.55 -20.03 -5.84
C MET A 300 0.62 -21.02 -6.01
N GLY A 301 0.78 -21.95 -5.08
CA GLY A 301 1.84 -22.96 -5.17
C GLY A 301 1.45 -24.26 -5.88
N SER A 302 0.24 -24.39 -6.39
CA SER A 302 -0.28 -25.67 -6.88
C SER A 302 -0.11 -25.87 -8.38
N LEU A 303 -0.13 -24.80 -9.16
CA LEU A 303 0.00 -24.81 -10.63
C LEU A 303 0.89 -23.65 -11.08
N ILE A 304 1.41 -23.74 -12.30
CA ILE A 304 2.32 -22.77 -12.89
C ILE A 304 1.70 -22.23 -14.19
N GLY A 305 1.98 -20.97 -14.50
CA GLY A 305 1.59 -20.35 -15.76
C GLY A 305 0.80 -19.05 -15.58
N PHE A 306 0.96 -18.14 -16.53
CA PHE A 306 0.39 -16.79 -16.48
C PHE A 306 -1.13 -16.76 -16.25
N GLY A 307 -1.89 -17.57 -16.99
CA GLY A 307 -3.36 -17.60 -16.86
C GLY A 307 -3.83 -18.05 -15.49
N TYR A 308 -3.09 -18.99 -14.87
CA TYR A 308 -3.38 -19.44 -13.54
C TYR A 308 -3.13 -18.37 -12.48
N PHE A 309 -1.97 -17.68 -12.56
CA PHE A 309 -1.68 -16.56 -11.67
C PHE A 309 -2.63 -15.37 -11.89
N ALA A 310 -3.06 -15.12 -13.15
CA ALA A 310 -4.06 -14.10 -13.43
C ALA A 310 -5.40 -14.42 -12.75
N PHE A 311 -5.81 -15.69 -12.73
CA PHE A 311 -6.99 -16.13 -11.99
C PHE A 311 -6.81 -15.98 -10.48
N ALA A 312 -5.68 -16.44 -9.92
CA ALA A 312 -5.39 -16.32 -8.49
C ALA A 312 -5.36 -14.85 -8.03
N ILE A 313 -4.68 -13.97 -8.78
CA ILE A 313 -4.67 -12.52 -8.51
C ILE A 313 -6.06 -11.91 -8.62
N THR A 314 -6.89 -12.35 -9.56
CA THR A 314 -8.28 -11.89 -9.66
C THR A 314 -9.06 -12.22 -8.39
N VAL A 315 -8.93 -13.45 -7.87
CA VAL A 315 -9.58 -13.86 -6.61
C VAL A 315 -9.07 -13.04 -5.42
N VAL A 316 -7.75 -12.88 -5.30
CA VAL A 316 -7.11 -12.04 -4.26
C VAL A 316 -7.63 -10.60 -4.34
N THR A 317 -7.69 -10.02 -5.54
CA THR A 317 -8.13 -8.64 -5.76
C THR A 317 -9.61 -8.45 -5.40
N ILE A 318 -10.47 -9.41 -5.72
CA ILE A 318 -11.87 -9.36 -5.28
C ILE A 318 -11.94 -9.36 -3.76
N GLY A 319 -11.12 -10.18 -3.08
CA GLY A 319 -10.98 -10.19 -1.64
C GLY A 319 -10.55 -8.83 -1.08
N GLU A 320 -9.56 -8.19 -1.71
CA GLU A 320 -9.06 -6.84 -1.36
C GLU A 320 -10.15 -5.78 -1.44
N VAL A 321 -10.85 -5.76 -2.56
CA VAL A 321 -11.93 -4.80 -2.83
C VAL A 321 -13.06 -4.94 -1.81
N ILE A 322 -13.39 -6.16 -1.40
CA ILE A 322 -14.46 -6.45 -0.44
C ILE A 322 -14.04 -6.07 0.98
N MET A 323 -12.81 -6.38 1.40
CA MET A 323 -12.39 -6.20 2.81
C MET A 323 -11.90 -4.78 3.14
N SER A 324 -11.39 -4.05 2.15
CA SER A 324 -10.70 -2.78 2.40
C SER A 324 -11.61 -1.69 3.03
N PRO A 325 -12.83 -1.39 2.52
CA PRO A 325 -13.70 -0.41 3.15
C PRO A 325 -14.22 -0.82 4.53
N PRO A 326 -14.70 -2.07 4.76
CA PRO A 326 -15.21 -2.45 6.07
C PRO A 326 -14.13 -2.51 7.15
N SER A 327 -12.86 -2.75 6.82
CA SER A 327 -11.77 -2.72 7.81
C SER A 327 -11.64 -1.35 8.50
N LEU A 328 -11.65 -0.28 7.72
CA LEU A 328 -11.62 1.10 8.20
C LEU A 328 -12.94 1.50 8.88
N THR A 329 -14.07 1.10 8.28
CA THR A 329 -15.40 1.45 8.78
C THR A 329 -15.65 0.83 10.16
N LEU A 330 -15.30 -0.45 10.35
CA LEU A 330 -15.46 -1.12 11.63
C LEU A 330 -14.59 -0.48 12.71
N THR A 331 -13.32 -0.19 12.40
CA THR A 331 -12.42 0.55 13.31
C THR A 331 -13.03 1.90 13.72
N SER A 332 -13.58 2.63 12.75
CA SER A 332 -14.22 3.92 12.97
C SER A 332 -15.44 3.83 13.89
N ARG A 333 -16.29 2.79 13.70
CA ARG A 333 -17.51 2.59 14.49
C ARG A 333 -17.23 2.06 15.91
N LEU A 334 -16.11 1.38 16.13
CA LEU A 334 -15.65 0.98 17.46
C LEU A 334 -15.12 2.16 18.26
N ALA A 335 -14.76 3.27 17.61
CA ALA A 335 -14.16 4.42 18.28
C ALA A 335 -15.20 5.20 19.10
N PRO A 336 -15.00 5.37 20.43
CA PRO A 336 -15.83 6.25 21.24
C PRO A 336 -15.74 7.71 20.76
N ALA A 337 -16.78 8.50 21.08
CA ALA A 337 -16.80 9.92 20.75
C ALA A 337 -15.53 10.64 21.24
N GLY A 338 -14.92 11.43 20.37
CA GLY A 338 -13.67 12.16 20.67
C GLY A 338 -12.36 11.33 20.58
N ARG A 339 -12.43 10.02 20.27
CA ARG A 339 -11.23 9.15 20.19
C ARG A 339 -10.97 8.57 18.79
N MET A 340 -11.64 9.08 17.78
CA MET A 340 -11.53 8.61 16.38
C MET A 340 -10.09 8.57 15.90
N GLY A 341 -9.33 9.66 16.07
CA GLY A 341 -7.92 9.74 15.63
C GLY A 341 -7.03 8.67 16.25
N ARG A 342 -7.26 8.35 17.53
CA ARG A 342 -6.56 7.30 18.24
C ARG A 342 -6.82 5.92 17.64
N TYR A 343 -8.07 5.56 17.37
CA TYR A 343 -8.46 4.26 16.81
C TYR A 343 -7.93 4.10 15.39
N MET A 344 -8.02 5.15 14.57
CA MET A 344 -7.45 5.16 13.22
C MET A 344 -5.92 5.08 13.22
N GLY A 345 -5.26 5.70 14.20
CA GLY A 345 -3.81 5.55 14.39
C GLY A 345 -3.40 4.13 14.76
N ILE A 346 -4.15 3.46 15.63
CA ILE A 346 -3.96 2.05 15.99
C ILE A 346 -4.14 1.17 14.74
N HIS A 347 -5.20 1.39 13.96
CA HIS A 347 -5.41 0.69 12.69
C HIS A 347 -4.21 0.84 11.74
N GLY A 348 -3.72 2.08 11.57
CA GLY A 348 -2.53 2.37 10.75
C GLY A 348 -1.28 1.65 11.24
N PHE A 349 -1.10 1.53 12.56
CA PHE A 349 0.02 0.78 13.14
C PHE A 349 -0.06 -0.72 12.79
N PHE A 350 -1.22 -1.36 12.95
CA PHE A 350 -1.38 -2.79 12.62
C PHE A 350 -1.28 -3.04 11.11
N LEU A 351 -1.76 -2.12 10.29
CA LEU A 351 -1.54 -2.15 8.84
C LEU A 351 -0.05 -2.13 8.52
N SER A 352 0.69 -1.16 9.09
CA SER A 352 2.14 -1.05 8.88
C SER A 352 2.90 -2.26 9.39
N ALA A 353 2.52 -2.82 10.54
CA ALA A 353 3.12 -4.04 11.08
C ALA A 353 2.93 -5.24 10.14
N GLY A 354 1.72 -5.42 9.59
CA GLY A 354 1.45 -6.47 8.61
C GLY A 354 2.29 -6.32 7.34
N TRP A 355 2.36 -5.11 6.78
CA TRP A 355 3.19 -4.82 5.60
C TRP A 355 4.70 -4.95 5.88
N SER A 356 5.14 -4.74 7.13
CA SER A 356 6.54 -4.88 7.53
C SER A 356 6.95 -6.34 7.73
N LEU A 357 6.11 -7.11 8.42
CA LEU A 357 6.40 -8.49 8.80
C LEU A 357 6.01 -9.50 7.72
N GLY A 358 5.07 -9.13 6.84
CA GLY A 358 4.57 -10.04 5.80
C GLY A 358 5.64 -10.55 4.85
N PRO A 359 6.48 -9.69 4.24
CA PRO A 359 7.55 -10.16 3.36
C PRO A 359 8.55 -11.10 4.05
N LEU A 360 8.89 -10.83 5.31
CA LEU A 360 9.73 -11.72 6.11
C LEU A 360 9.06 -13.07 6.35
N TYR A 361 7.77 -13.06 6.77
CA TYR A 361 7.00 -14.28 6.99
C TYR A 361 6.92 -15.15 5.73
N GLY A 362 6.59 -14.53 4.59
CA GLY A 362 6.52 -15.24 3.31
C GLY A 362 7.88 -15.72 2.81
N GLY A 363 8.94 -14.91 2.97
CA GLY A 363 10.30 -15.26 2.60
C GLY A 363 10.79 -16.48 3.37
N VAL A 364 10.64 -16.50 4.70
CA VAL A 364 11.00 -17.66 5.54
C VAL A 364 10.28 -18.94 5.11
N LEU A 365 8.99 -18.85 4.81
CA LEU A 365 8.22 -20.02 4.38
C LEU A 365 8.63 -20.50 2.99
N LEU A 366 8.86 -19.61 2.04
CA LEU A 366 9.27 -19.98 0.69
C LEU A 366 10.68 -20.58 0.64
N ASP A 367 11.61 -20.09 1.47
CA ASP A 367 12.93 -20.69 1.61
C ASP A 367 12.86 -22.05 2.30
N THR A 368 12.07 -22.17 3.40
CA THR A 368 11.94 -23.41 4.16
C THR A 368 11.30 -24.53 3.33
N PHE A 369 10.33 -24.17 2.50
CA PHE A 369 9.60 -25.12 1.64
C PHE A 369 9.92 -24.92 0.17
N HIS A 370 11.19 -24.62 -0.16
CA HIS A 370 11.64 -24.36 -1.53
C HIS A 370 11.23 -25.44 -2.51
N ASP A 371 11.40 -26.72 -2.13
CA ASP A 371 11.07 -27.88 -2.97
C ASP A 371 9.55 -28.16 -3.04
N LYS A 372 8.78 -27.56 -2.15
CA LYS A 372 7.31 -27.71 -2.07
C LYS A 372 6.65 -26.35 -1.82
N PRO A 373 6.69 -25.41 -2.78
CA PRO A 373 6.14 -24.05 -2.59
C PRO A 373 4.64 -24.03 -2.25
N SER A 374 3.90 -25.08 -2.66
CA SER A 374 2.49 -25.24 -2.30
C SER A 374 2.27 -25.27 -0.77
N VAL A 375 3.19 -25.88 -0.01
CA VAL A 375 3.12 -25.90 1.45
C VAL A 375 3.30 -24.48 2.01
N ALA A 376 4.29 -23.72 1.51
CA ALA A 376 4.49 -22.34 1.91
C ALA A 376 3.23 -21.49 1.68
N TRP A 377 2.64 -21.56 0.48
CA TRP A 377 1.45 -20.79 0.14
C TRP A 377 0.20 -21.22 0.93
N ILE A 378 0.06 -22.52 1.26
CA ILE A 378 -1.00 -23.01 2.15
C ILE A 378 -0.80 -22.45 3.58
N LEU A 379 0.42 -22.44 4.11
CA LEU A 379 0.71 -21.88 5.43
C LEU A 379 0.48 -20.35 5.45
N ILE A 380 0.88 -19.62 4.40
CA ILE A 380 0.56 -18.21 4.25
C ILE A 380 -0.96 -17.99 4.27
N SER A 381 -1.69 -18.73 3.46
CA SER A 381 -3.15 -18.60 3.33
C SER A 381 -3.91 -19.01 4.60
N SER A 382 -3.31 -19.87 5.44
CA SER A 382 -3.92 -20.30 6.69
C SER A 382 -4.20 -19.15 7.66
N LEU A 383 -3.38 -18.10 7.66
CA LEU A 383 -3.62 -16.88 8.45
C LEU A 383 -4.90 -16.15 8.01
N ALA A 384 -5.16 -16.11 6.69
CA ALA A 384 -6.41 -15.55 6.18
C ALA A 384 -7.62 -16.45 6.54
N MET A 385 -7.44 -17.78 6.56
CA MET A 385 -8.47 -18.73 7.01
C MET A 385 -8.77 -18.53 8.50
N VAL A 386 -7.76 -18.33 9.34
CA VAL A 386 -7.95 -17.98 10.77
C VAL A 386 -8.71 -16.66 10.90
N SER A 387 -8.37 -15.64 10.10
CA SER A 387 -9.12 -14.38 10.06
C SER A 387 -10.57 -14.59 9.64
N PHE A 388 -10.84 -15.41 8.62
CA PHE A 388 -12.20 -15.76 8.19
C PHE A 388 -13.03 -16.32 9.33
N ILE A 389 -12.54 -17.39 9.97
CA ILE A 389 -13.22 -18.02 11.11
C ILE A 389 -13.36 -17.03 12.27
N GLY A 390 -12.30 -16.26 12.54
CA GLY A 390 -12.28 -15.25 13.58
C GLY A 390 -13.38 -14.20 13.38
N TYR A 391 -13.59 -13.68 12.16
CA TYR A 391 -14.65 -12.71 11.88
C TYR A 391 -16.06 -13.31 11.99
N LEU A 392 -16.25 -14.59 11.62
CA LEU A 392 -17.52 -15.28 11.84
C LEU A 392 -17.87 -15.41 13.33
N ILE A 393 -16.86 -15.68 14.17
CA ILE A 393 -17.04 -15.74 15.63
C ILE A 393 -17.22 -14.32 16.20
N PHE A 394 -16.43 -13.37 15.76
CA PHE A 394 -16.46 -11.99 16.22
C PHE A 394 -17.80 -11.29 15.93
N GLN A 395 -18.46 -11.66 14.83
CA GLN A 395 -19.81 -11.19 14.50
C GLN A 395 -20.81 -11.38 15.64
N LYS A 396 -20.69 -12.48 16.39
CA LYS A 396 -21.60 -12.81 17.50
C LYS A 396 -21.39 -11.91 18.74
N LYS A 397 -20.20 -11.30 18.87
CA LYS A 397 -19.83 -10.43 20.00
C LYS A 397 -20.09 -8.94 19.74
N LEU A 398 -20.29 -8.55 18.47
CA LEU A 398 -20.47 -7.16 18.10
C LEU A 398 -21.93 -6.71 18.26
N PRO A 399 -22.17 -5.50 18.82
CA PRO A 399 -23.49 -4.86 18.77
C PRO A 399 -23.95 -4.69 17.32
N ARG A 400 -25.24 -4.90 17.05
CA ARG A 400 -25.80 -4.78 15.69
C ARG A 400 -25.57 -3.40 15.10
N GLU A 401 -25.71 -2.33 15.87
CA GLU A 401 -25.51 -0.92 15.50
C GLU A 401 -24.08 -0.64 14.98
N VAL A 402 -23.08 -1.31 15.56
CA VAL A 402 -21.67 -1.20 15.11
C VAL A 402 -21.45 -1.98 13.81
N ASN A 403 -22.08 -3.15 13.67
CA ASN A 403 -21.81 -4.11 12.62
C ASN A 403 -22.64 -3.91 11.34
N ILE A 404 -23.86 -3.39 11.43
CA ILE A 404 -24.78 -3.19 10.30
C ILE A 404 -25.02 -1.69 10.14
N LYS A 405 -25.12 -1.23 8.89
CA LYS A 405 -25.55 0.14 8.60
C LYS A 405 -27.05 0.21 8.85
N GLU A 406 -27.51 1.05 9.78
CA GLU A 406 -28.93 1.35 9.87
C GLU A 406 -29.41 1.89 8.52
N GLN A 407 -30.50 1.31 8.02
CA GLN A 407 -31.21 1.86 6.87
C GLN A 407 -31.91 3.12 7.36
N VAL A 408 -31.40 4.29 7.00
CA VAL A 408 -32.11 5.58 7.10
C VAL A 408 -33.00 5.73 5.88
#